data_3d33ff992038a43943357b45e3b882a4
#
_entry.id   3d33ff992038a43943357b45e3b882a4
#
_cell.length_a   1.000
_cell.length_b   1.000
_cell.length_c   1.000
_cell.angle_alpha   90.00
_cell.angle_beta   90.00
_cell.angle_gamma   90.00
#
_symmetry.space_group_name_H-M   'P 1'
#
loop_
_entity.id
_entity.type
_entity.pdbx_description
1 polymer ?
#
loop_
_entity_poly.entity_id
_entity_poly.type
_entity_poly.pdbx_seq_one_letter_code
_entity_poly.pdbx_strand_id
1 'polypeptide(L)'
;MLPPHEIKIVLIEPEIPQNTGNIARLCAATGAALHLVRPLGFFLSDKHFKRAGMDYLKHVSLTVHDDLAAVMRVVGEEPVLLTSGLGGRSHWEVGYSRDVWIFFGKETAGLPGGLLEAHPERRVRIPMVEGNRGLNLATSVGVVLYEG
;
A
#
# COMPACT_ATOMS: atom_id res chain seq x y z
N MET A 1 15.29 -7.32 -15.55
CA MET A 1 15.68 -6.47 -14.40
C MET A 1 14.77 -5.24 -14.35
N LEU A 2 14.28 -4.91 -13.16
CA LEU A 2 13.49 -3.70 -12.99
C LEU A 2 14.39 -2.47 -12.93
N PRO A 3 13.92 -1.31 -13.45
CA PRO A 3 14.68 -0.06 -13.32
C PRO A 3 14.82 0.33 -11.83
N PRO A 4 15.91 1.04 -11.48
CA PRO A 4 16.08 1.53 -10.11
C PRO A 4 14.93 2.44 -9.68
N HIS A 5 14.43 2.25 -8.45
CA HIS A 5 13.36 3.07 -7.88
C HIS A 5 13.41 3.04 -6.36
N GLU A 6 12.68 3.94 -5.74
CA GLU A 6 12.48 4.01 -4.30
C GLU A 6 10.98 4.10 -4.00
N ILE A 7 10.19 3.24 -4.64
CA ILE A 7 8.75 3.18 -4.41
C ILE A 7 8.49 2.63 -3.01
N LYS A 8 7.61 3.29 -2.26
CA LYS A 8 7.22 2.91 -0.91
C LYS A 8 5.74 2.60 -0.88
N ILE A 9 5.41 1.40 -0.42
CA ILE A 9 4.02 0.97 -0.21
C ILE A 9 3.69 1.20 1.26
N VAL A 10 2.59 1.91 1.52
CA VAL A 10 2.11 2.17 2.88
C VAL A 10 0.75 1.51 3.07
N LEU A 11 0.65 0.64 4.06
CA LEU A 11 -0.61 0.01 4.45
C LEU A 11 -1.08 0.63 5.75
N ILE A 12 -2.22 1.30 5.72
CA ILE A 12 -2.79 1.94 6.90
C ILE A 12 -3.73 0.99 7.61
N GLU A 13 -3.36 0.60 8.84
CA GLU A 13 -4.15 -0.28 9.70
C GLU A 13 -4.56 -1.58 9.00
N PRO A 14 -3.63 -2.32 8.38
CA PRO A 14 -3.98 -3.57 7.71
C PRO A 14 -4.54 -4.58 8.71
N GLU A 15 -5.56 -5.31 8.30
CA GLU A 15 -6.34 -6.18 9.17
C GLU A 15 -6.01 -7.67 9.00
N ILE A 16 -5.68 -8.09 7.79
CA ILE A 16 -5.54 -9.50 7.44
C ILE A 16 -4.07 -9.86 7.27
N PRO A 17 -3.52 -10.73 8.12
CA PRO A 17 -2.09 -11.04 8.09
C PRO A 17 -1.62 -11.66 6.79
N GLN A 18 -2.43 -12.50 6.14
CA GLN A 18 -2.07 -13.11 4.86
C GLN A 18 -1.90 -12.06 3.76
N ASN A 19 -2.75 -11.03 3.75
CA ASN A 19 -2.63 -9.96 2.76
C ASN A 19 -1.32 -9.19 2.94
N THR A 20 -1.00 -8.82 4.16
CA THR A 20 0.25 -8.10 4.46
C THR A 20 1.47 -8.96 4.14
N GLY A 21 1.43 -10.26 4.44
CA GLY A 21 2.50 -11.18 4.11
C GLY A 21 2.71 -11.30 2.59
N ASN A 22 1.63 -11.41 1.83
CA ASN A 22 1.71 -11.46 0.37
C ASN A 22 2.23 -10.15 -0.23
N ILE A 23 1.87 -9.02 0.38
CA ILE A 23 2.38 -7.71 -0.04
C ILE A 23 3.87 -7.59 0.25
N ALA A 24 4.34 -8.11 1.38
CA ALA A 24 5.77 -8.16 1.68
C ALA A 24 6.52 -8.95 0.61
N ARG A 25 5.93 -10.04 0.15
CA ARG A 25 6.49 -10.85 -0.94
C ARG A 25 6.59 -10.05 -2.25
N LEU A 26 5.55 -9.28 -2.59
CA LEU A 26 5.56 -8.41 -3.76
C LEU A 26 6.65 -7.33 -3.64
N CYS A 27 6.79 -6.73 -2.47
CA CYS A 27 7.82 -5.72 -2.23
C CYS A 27 9.22 -6.31 -2.35
N ALA A 28 9.44 -7.52 -1.85
CA ALA A 28 10.72 -8.20 -2.02
C ALA A 28 11.04 -8.44 -3.49
N ALA A 29 10.03 -8.83 -4.29
CA ALA A 29 10.22 -9.11 -5.71
C ALA A 29 10.50 -7.85 -6.53
N THR A 30 9.97 -6.71 -6.11
CA THR A 30 10.06 -5.45 -6.89
C THR A 30 11.08 -4.48 -6.34
N GLY A 31 11.62 -4.71 -5.16
CA GLY A 31 12.51 -3.78 -4.49
C GLY A 31 11.81 -2.61 -3.79
N ALA A 32 10.47 -2.62 -3.72
CA ALA A 32 9.73 -1.58 -3.01
C ALA A 32 9.88 -1.73 -1.51
N ALA A 33 9.90 -0.61 -0.79
CA ALA A 33 9.86 -0.61 0.68
C ALA A 33 8.41 -0.76 1.16
N LEU A 34 8.24 -1.38 2.31
CA LEU A 34 6.92 -1.60 2.91
C LEU A 34 6.84 -0.89 4.26
N HIS A 35 5.82 -0.05 4.42
CA HIS A 35 5.54 0.66 5.65
C HIS A 35 4.16 0.27 6.15
N LEU A 36 4.07 -0.06 7.44
CA LEU A 36 2.81 -0.40 8.09
C LEU A 36 2.47 0.66 9.11
N VAL A 37 1.20 1.07 9.18
CA VAL A 37 0.73 2.05 10.16
C VAL A 37 -0.20 1.36 11.15
N ARG A 38 0.13 1.45 12.44
CA ARG A 38 -0.69 0.90 13.54
C ARG A 38 -2.00 1.69 13.71
N PRO A 39 -3.05 1.06 14.26
CA PRO A 39 -3.04 -0.30 14.80
C PRO A 39 -3.12 -1.37 13.70
N LEU A 40 -2.44 -2.49 13.93
CA LEU A 40 -2.52 -3.64 13.05
C LEU A 40 -3.58 -4.61 13.57
N GLY A 41 -4.33 -5.22 12.67
CA GLY A 41 -5.34 -6.23 13.02
C GLY A 41 -4.76 -7.59 13.37
N PHE A 42 -3.42 -7.69 13.50
CA PHE A 42 -2.70 -8.93 13.81
C PHE A 42 -1.36 -8.59 14.46
N PHE A 43 -0.70 -9.59 15.01
CA PHE A 43 0.66 -9.44 15.53
C PHE A 43 1.67 -9.82 14.45
N LEU A 44 2.81 -9.13 14.41
CA LEU A 44 3.88 -9.46 13.47
C LEU A 44 4.48 -10.85 13.73
N SER A 45 4.26 -11.39 14.91
CA SER A 45 4.61 -12.77 15.25
C SER A 45 3.56 -13.79 14.79
N ASP A 46 2.43 -13.34 14.24
CA ASP A 46 1.36 -14.22 13.79
C ASP A 46 1.86 -15.21 12.73
N LYS A 47 1.47 -16.49 12.90
CA LYS A 47 1.92 -17.56 12.01
C LYS A 47 1.43 -17.39 10.58
N HIS A 48 0.26 -16.80 10.38
CA HIS A 48 -0.28 -16.56 9.03
C HIS A 48 0.52 -15.49 8.30
N PHE A 49 0.91 -14.44 9.01
CA PHE A 49 1.78 -13.41 8.46
C PHE A 49 3.15 -13.98 8.09
N LYS A 50 3.77 -14.71 9.00
CA LYS A 50 5.07 -15.33 8.78
C LYS A 50 5.04 -16.35 7.66
N ARG A 51 3.99 -17.18 7.59
CA ARG A 51 3.85 -18.19 6.56
C ARG A 51 3.73 -17.58 5.18
N ALA A 52 3.00 -16.45 5.04
CA ALA A 52 2.82 -15.78 3.76
C ALA A 52 4.08 -15.04 3.30
N GLY A 53 4.90 -14.50 4.22
CA GLY A 53 6.00 -13.62 3.87
C GLY A 53 7.36 -13.93 4.46
N MET A 54 7.50 -15.00 5.28
CA MET A 54 8.70 -15.23 6.08
C MET A 54 10.01 -15.25 5.29
N ASP A 55 10.05 -15.96 4.17
CA ASP A 55 11.26 -16.07 3.37
C ASP A 55 11.63 -14.77 2.69
N TYR A 56 10.69 -13.83 2.60
CA TYR A 56 10.85 -12.56 1.91
C TYR A 56 11.12 -11.39 2.85
N LEU A 57 10.80 -11.52 4.15
CA LEU A 57 11.01 -10.43 5.12
C LEU A 57 12.48 -10.03 5.26
N LYS A 58 13.40 -10.94 4.98
CA LYS A 58 14.84 -10.65 4.99
C LYS A 58 15.26 -9.74 3.84
N HIS A 59 14.44 -9.67 2.78
CA HIS A 59 14.77 -8.97 1.54
C HIS A 59 13.91 -7.73 1.33
N VAL A 60 13.06 -7.39 2.29
CA VAL A 60 12.20 -6.21 2.20
C VAL A 60 12.53 -5.23 3.32
N SER A 61 12.56 -3.95 2.98
CA SER A 61 12.69 -2.89 3.99
C SER A 61 11.32 -2.68 4.61
N LEU A 62 11.14 -3.14 5.85
CA LEU A 62 9.86 -3.06 6.58
C LEU A 62 10.00 -2.07 7.73
N THR A 63 9.13 -1.08 7.77
CA THR A 63 9.06 -0.10 8.85
C THR A 63 7.63 -0.05 9.38
N VAL A 64 7.48 -0.02 10.71
CA VAL A 64 6.18 0.10 11.37
C VAL A 64 6.10 1.47 12.03
N HIS A 65 5.03 2.21 11.73
CA HIS A 65 4.78 3.53 12.26
C HIS A 65 3.65 3.48 13.29
N ASP A 66 3.76 4.27 14.36
CA ASP A 66 2.78 4.25 15.44
C ASP A 66 1.42 4.82 15.01
N ASP A 67 1.40 5.78 14.09
CA ASP A 67 0.18 6.38 13.59
C ASP A 67 0.40 7.05 12.22
N LEU A 68 -0.67 7.55 11.64
CA LEU A 68 -0.62 8.22 10.35
C LEU A 68 0.29 9.46 10.37
N ALA A 69 0.24 10.23 11.46
CA ALA A 69 1.08 11.42 11.58
C ALA A 69 2.57 11.08 11.52
N ALA A 70 2.96 9.96 12.12
CA ALA A 70 4.34 9.51 12.09
C ALA A 70 4.83 9.21 10.67
N VAL A 71 4.02 8.48 9.87
CA VAL A 71 4.42 8.18 8.49
C VAL A 71 4.40 9.42 7.62
N MET A 72 3.45 10.33 7.83
CA MET A 72 3.38 11.57 7.05
C MET A 72 4.60 12.47 7.30
N ARG A 73 5.17 12.44 8.50
CA ARG A 73 6.42 13.17 8.77
C ARG A 73 7.60 12.60 7.97
N VAL A 74 7.64 11.29 7.80
CA VAL A 74 8.70 10.64 7.02
C VAL A 74 8.51 10.94 5.52
N VAL A 75 7.27 10.93 5.05
CA VAL A 75 6.95 11.25 3.64
C VAL A 75 7.40 12.67 3.29
N GLY A 76 7.17 13.63 4.19
CA GLY A 76 7.50 15.02 3.92
C GLY A 76 6.79 15.54 2.68
N GLU A 77 7.55 16.05 1.72
CA GLU A 77 7.02 16.61 0.48
C GLU A 77 7.18 15.68 -0.73
N GLU A 78 7.58 14.45 -0.52
CA GLU A 78 7.71 13.50 -1.62
C GLU A 78 6.34 13.18 -2.24
N PRO A 79 6.31 12.75 -3.53
CA PRO A 79 5.05 12.43 -4.20
C PRO A 79 4.27 11.34 -3.49
N VAL A 80 2.95 11.51 -3.38
CA VAL A 80 2.04 10.57 -2.72
C VAL A 80 0.86 10.29 -3.62
N LEU A 81 0.48 9.01 -3.71
CA LEU A 81 -0.75 8.56 -4.33
C LEU A 81 -1.61 7.87 -3.27
N LEU A 82 -2.90 8.20 -3.27
CA LEU A 82 -3.87 7.65 -2.32
C LEU A 82 -4.86 6.76 -3.08
N THR A 83 -4.83 5.46 -2.83
CA THR A 83 -5.74 4.55 -3.51
C THR A 83 -7.14 4.65 -2.92
N SER A 84 -8.14 4.61 -3.80
CA SER A 84 -9.54 4.74 -3.41
C SER A 84 -10.40 3.87 -4.31
N GLY A 85 -11.49 3.34 -3.76
CA GLY A 85 -12.51 2.65 -4.54
C GLY A 85 -13.43 3.62 -5.26
N LEU A 86 -13.42 4.91 -4.88
CA LEU A 86 -14.33 5.92 -5.39
C LEU A 86 -13.55 7.14 -5.88
N GLY A 87 -13.81 7.53 -7.12
CA GLY A 87 -13.24 8.75 -7.69
C GLY A 87 -11.75 8.66 -7.97
N GLY A 88 -11.18 9.78 -8.39
CA GLY A 88 -9.79 9.85 -8.74
C GLY A 88 -9.49 9.35 -10.15
N ARG A 89 -8.23 9.45 -10.53
CA ARG A 89 -7.76 8.98 -11.85
C ARG A 89 -7.57 7.48 -11.82
N SER A 90 -7.76 6.83 -12.98
CA SER A 90 -7.43 5.42 -13.11
C SER A 90 -5.94 5.19 -12.90
N HIS A 91 -5.57 4.02 -12.37
CA HIS A 91 -4.17 3.72 -12.05
C HIS A 91 -3.23 3.85 -13.25
N TRP A 92 -3.74 3.64 -14.48
CA TRP A 92 -2.91 3.78 -15.67
C TRP A 92 -2.82 5.21 -16.20
N GLU A 93 -3.65 6.15 -15.72
CA GLU A 93 -3.63 7.55 -16.13
C GLU A 93 -2.66 8.39 -15.30
N VAL A 94 -2.10 7.82 -14.25
CA VAL A 94 -1.25 8.53 -13.29
C VAL A 94 0.20 8.41 -13.71
N GLY A 95 0.94 9.53 -13.63
CA GLY A 95 2.39 9.51 -13.77
C GLY A 95 3.04 9.07 -12.47
N TYR A 96 3.79 7.97 -12.51
CA TYR A 96 4.48 7.45 -11.35
C TYR A 96 5.92 7.97 -11.32
N SER A 97 6.31 8.65 -10.22
CA SER A 97 7.70 9.00 -10.04
C SER A 97 8.45 7.85 -9.36
N ARG A 98 9.78 7.87 -9.45
CA ARG A 98 10.61 6.78 -8.93
C ARG A 98 10.60 6.68 -7.41
N ASP A 99 10.25 7.77 -6.73
CA ASP A 99 10.28 7.87 -5.27
C ASP A 99 8.89 8.04 -4.66
N VAL A 100 7.86 7.60 -5.37
CA VAL A 100 6.47 7.81 -4.95
C VAL A 100 6.10 6.93 -3.74
N TRP A 101 5.28 7.49 -2.87
CA TRP A 101 4.63 6.78 -1.77
C TRP A 101 3.21 6.43 -2.21
N ILE A 102 2.84 5.17 -2.13
CA ILE A 102 1.50 4.71 -2.51
C ILE A 102 0.80 4.15 -1.28
N PHE A 103 -0.29 4.80 -0.88
CA PHE A 103 -1.03 4.47 0.33
C PHE A 103 -2.24 3.59 0.01
N PHE A 104 -2.38 2.52 0.78
CA PHE A 104 -3.53 1.62 0.71
C PHE A 104 -4.22 1.57 2.06
N GLY A 105 -5.54 1.60 2.07
CA GLY A 105 -6.33 1.50 3.28
C GLY A 105 -6.55 0.06 3.73
N LYS A 106 -7.19 -0.09 4.90
CA LYS A 106 -7.50 -1.40 5.43
C LYS A 106 -8.57 -2.11 4.60
N GLU A 107 -8.61 -3.43 4.72
CA GLU A 107 -9.43 -4.27 3.85
C GLU A 107 -10.93 -3.96 3.94
N THR A 108 -11.43 -3.62 5.14
CA THR A 108 -12.87 -3.40 5.34
C THR A 108 -13.35 -1.99 5.00
N ALA A 109 -12.50 -0.97 5.09
CA ALA A 109 -12.94 0.42 5.01
C ALA A 109 -12.12 1.32 4.07
N GLY A 110 -10.99 0.84 3.56
CA GLY A 110 -10.10 1.65 2.74
C GLY A 110 -9.38 2.72 3.55
N LEU A 111 -8.89 3.73 2.86
CA LEU A 111 -8.19 4.85 3.48
C LEU A 111 -9.15 5.73 4.29
N PRO A 112 -8.67 6.40 5.35
CA PRO A 112 -9.49 7.35 6.08
C PRO A 112 -10.08 8.41 5.15
N GLY A 113 -11.39 8.68 5.28
CA GLY A 113 -12.09 9.64 4.41
C GLY A 113 -11.49 11.03 4.47
N GLY A 114 -11.07 11.48 5.66
CA GLY A 114 -10.45 12.79 5.81
C GLY A 114 -9.15 12.94 5.02
N LEU A 115 -8.38 11.86 4.90
CA LEU A 115 -7.15 11.87 4.12
C LEU A 115 -7.45 12.02 2.62
N LEU A 116 -8.43 11.29 2.12
CA LEU A 116 -8.84 11.37 0.72
C LEU A 116 -9.44 12.73 0.38
N GLU A 117 -10.27 13.28 1.26
CA GLU A 117 -10.91 14.58 1.05
C GLU A 117 -9.90 15.73 1.06
N ALA A 118 -8.88 15.62 1.89
CA ALA A 118 -7.84 16.65 1.97
C ALA A 118 -6.95 16.70 0.73
N HIS A 119 -6.87 15.59 -0.02
CA HIS A 119 -5.96 15.46 -1.17
C HIS A 119 -6.64 14.80 -2.37
N PRO A 120 -7.71 15.41 -2.93
CA PRO A 120 -8.42 14.78 -4.04
C PRO A 120 -7.56 14.58 -5.29
N GLU A 121 -6.55 15.42 -5.49
CA GLU A 121 -5.64 15.33 -6.63
C GLU A 121 -4.68 14.14 -6.55
N ARG A 122 -4.57 13.51 -5.39
CA ARG A 122 -3.69 12.36 -5.16
C ARG A 122 -4.41 11.02 -5.27
N ARG A 123 -5.72 11.04 -5.48
CA ARG A 123 -6.52 9.82 -5.56
C ARG A 123 -6.21 9.04 -6.82
N VAL A 124 -6.08 7.72 -6.66
CA VAL A 124 -5.94 6.79 -7.78
C VAL A 124 -6.86 5.61 -7.53
N ARG A 125 -7.45 5.06 -8.59
CA ARG A 125 -8.33 3.89 -8.48
C ARG A 125 -7.98 2.82 -9.51
N ILE A 126 -8.32 1.59 -9.18
CA ILE A 126 -8.31 0.49 -10.14
C ILE A 126 -9.74 0.37 -10.65
N PRO A 127 -10.01 0.64 -11.94
CA PRO A 127 -11.36 0.55 -12.47
C PRO A 127 -11.91 -0.87 -12.37
N MET A 128 -13.18 -0.97 -12.02
CA MET A 128 -13.89 -2.24 -11.85
C MET A 128 -15.30 -2.12 -12.42
N VAL A 129 -15.90 -3.28 -12.66
CA VAL A 129 -17.31 -3.34 -13.07
C VAL A 129 -18.15 -2.75 -11.95
N GLU A 130 -19.17 -1.96 -12.32
CA GLU A 130 -20.08 -1.34 -11.37
C GLU A 130 -20.73 -2.39 -10.46
N GLY A 131 -20.85 -2.08 -9.19
CA GLY A 131 -21.41 -2.99 -8.18
C GLY A 131 -20.43 -4.02 -7.62
N ASN A 132 -19.20 -4.04 -8.10
CA ASN A 132 -18.17 -4.94 -7.57
C ASN A 132 -17.74 -4.48 -6.17
N ARG A 133 -17.44 -5.46 -5.29
CA ARG A 133 -17.04 -5.19 -3.91
C ARG A 133 -15.60 -4.70 -3.78
N GLY A 134 -14.85 -4.71 -4.88
CA GLY A 134 -13.44 -4.38 -4.85
C GLY A 134 -12.55 -5.60 -4.94
N LEU A 135 -11.27 -5.36 -5.07
CA LEU A 135 -10.26 -6.40 -5.18
C LEU A 135 -9.65 -6.70 -3.81
N ASN A 136 -9.12 -7.91 -3.66
CA ASN A 136 -8.28 -8.26 -2.52
C ASN A 136 -7.14 -7.24 -2.42
N LEU A 137 -6.78 -6.86 -1.19
CA LEU A 137 -5.76 -5.85 -0.95
C LEU A 137 -4.42 -6.19 -1.61
N ALA A 138 -3.94 -7.41 -1.46
CA ALA A 138 -2.67 -7.83 -2.06
C ALA A 138 -2.73 -7.76 -3.59
N THR A 139 -3.88 -8.12 -4.18
CA THR A 139 -4.09 -8.01 -5.62
C THR A 139 -4.04 -6.54 -6.06
N SER A 140 -4.69 -5.66 -5.31
CA SER A 140 -4.69 -4.21 -5.60
C SER A 140 -3.27 -3.64 -5.57
N VAL A 141 -2.50 -4.00 -4.57
CA VAL A 141 -1.10 -3.56 -4.46
C VAL A 141 -0.30 -4.06 -5.66
N GLY A 142 -0.49 -5.32 -6.05
CA GLY A 142 0.20 -5.87 -7.21
C GLY A 142 -0.11 -5.12 -8.50
N VAL A 143 -1.39 -4.83 -8.74
CA VAL A 143 -1.82 -4.09 -9.94
C VAL A 143 -1.18 -2.71 -9.99
N VAL A 144 -1.29 -1.93 -8.91
CA VAL A 144 -0.76 -0.56 -8.88
C VAL A 144 0.77 -0.55 -8.90
N LEU A 145 1.40 -1.44 -8.16
CA LEU A 145 2.86 -1.49 -8.07
C LEU A 145 3.51 -1.82 -9.41
N TYR A 146 2.95 -2.78 -10.15
CA TYR A 146 3.50 -3.14 -11.46
C TYR A 146 3.14 -2.14 -12.57
N GLU A 147 2.13 -1.31 -12.37
CA GLU A 147 1.85 -0.20 -13.29
C GLU A 147 2.89 0.92 -13.12
N GLY A 148 3.32 1.11 -11.90
CA GLY A 148 4.30 2.16 -11.57
C GLY A 148 5.76 1.92 -12.01
#